data_29a9064bcd0ee3115b9709fefb9d533a
#
_entry.id   29a9064bcd0ee3115b9709fefb9d533a
#
_cell.length_a   1.000
_cell.length_b   1.000
_cell.length_c   1.000
_cell.angle_alpha   90.00
_cell.angle_beta   90.00
_cell.angle_gamma   90.00
#
_symmetry.space_group_name_H-M   'P 1'
#
loop_
_entity.id
_entity.type
_entity.pdbx_description
1 polymer ?
#
loop_
_entity_poly.entity_id
_entity_poly.type
_entity_poly.pdbx_seq_one_letter_code
_entity_poly.pdbx_strand_id
1 'polypeptide(L)'
;MALQRPVTETVKSSEARQQLPTLLKRVFHREARVLVEKSGIPVAAIISANDLEWLERFEQQREAGFAIVDELREACKGVSSEEIEREVDRALAEIRAEEAASVR
;
A
#
# COMPACT_ATOMS: atom_id res chain seq x y z
N MET A 1 -3.06 -7.18 22.01
CA MET A 1 -4.38 -7.16 21.36
C MET A 1 -4.19 -7.31 19.86
N ALA A 2 -4.75 -8.33 19.27
CA ALA A 2 -4.63 -8.54 17.85
C ALA A 2 -5.40 -7.45 17.10
N LEU A 3 -4.71 -6.73 16.21
CA LEU A 3 -5.36 -5.82 15.29
C LEU A 3 -6.18 -6.64 14.30
N GLN A 4 -7.49 -6.60 14.46
CA GLN A 4 -8.38 -7.26 13.53
C GLN A 4 -8.33 -6.49 12.20
N ARG A 5 -7.99 -7.19 11.13
CA ARG A 5 -8.08 -6.64 9.80
C ARG A 5 -9.55 -6.58 9.38
N PRO A 6 -9.99 -5.50 8.75
CA PRO A 6 -11.34 -5.44 8.20
C PRO A 6 -11.56 -6.57 7.20
N VAL A 7 -12.75 -7.14 7.23
CA VAL A 7 -13.16 -8.14 6.24
C VAL A 7 -13.58 -7.42 4.97
N THR A 8 -13.15 -7.90 3.81
CA THR A 8 -13.60 -7.35 2.54
C THR A 8 -14.94 -7.97 2.16
N GLU A 9 -15.95 -7.12 2.05
CA GLU A 9 -17.28 -7.51 1.62
C GLU A 9 -17.56 -6.97 0.22
N THR A 10 -18.17 -7.78 -0.62
CA THR A 10 -18.54 -7.39 -1.96
C THR A 10 -20.02 -7.06 -2.01
N VAL A 11 -20.36 -5.88 -2.51
CA VAL A 11 -21.73 -5.42 -2.67
C VAL A 11 -21.96 -4.92 -4.09
N LYS A 12 -23.19 -5.03 -4.56
CA LYS A 12 -23.59 -4.47 -5.85
C LYS A 12 -23.74 -2.95 -5.73
N SER A 13 -23.49 -2.22 -6.81
CA SER A 13 -23.58 -0.76 -6.82
C SER A 13 -24.94 -0.23 -6.36
N SER A 14 -26.04 -0.93 -6.71
CA SER A 14 -27.38 -0.56 -6.27
C SER A 14 -27.57 -0.74 -4.77
N GLU A 15 -27.03 -1.81 -4.20
CA GLU A 15 -27.07 -2.06 -2.75
C GLU A 15 -26.18 -1.06 -2.00
N ALA A 16 -25.02 -0.74 -2.54
CA ALA A 16 -24.13 0.27 -1.96
C ALA A 16 -24.81 1.63 -1.86
N ARG A 17 -25.55 2.02 -2.89
CA ARG A 17 -26.31 3.26 -2.90
C ARG A 17 -27.36 3.30 -1.80
N GLN A 18 -28.13 2.22 -1.65
CA GLN A 18 -29.19 2.13 -0.66
C GLN A 18 -28.69 2.06 0.77
N GLN A 19 -27.57 1.37 0.97
CA GLN A 19 -27.03 1.09 2.30
C GLN A 19 -25.82 1.95 2.65
N LEU A 20 -25.55 3.01 1.90
CA LEU A 20 -24.35 3.82 2.07
C LEU A 20 -24.11 4.30 3.51
N PRO A 21 -25.11 4.84 4.23
CA PRO A 21 -24.89 5.26 5.61
C PRO A 21 -24.44 4.12 6.54
N THR A 22 -25.02 2.94 6.38
CA THR A 22 -24.65 1.76 7.15
C THR A 22 -23.24 1.28 6.80
N LEU A 23 -22.92 1.23 5.50
CA LEU A 23 -21.60 0.84 5.02
C LEU A 23 -20.51 1.79 5.51
N LEU A 24 -20.78 3.10 5.51
CA LEU A 24 -19.83 4.10 6.00
C LEU A 24 -19.52 3.91 7.49
N LYS A 25 -20.52 3.58 8.31
CA LYS A 25 -20.30 3.29 9.72
C LYS A 25 -19.43 2.06 9.93
N ARG A 26 -19.70 0.99 9.21
CA ARG A 26 -18.93 -0.26 9.30
C ARG A 26 -17.49 -0.05 8.86
N VAL A 27 -17.28 0.70 7.80
CA VAL A 27 -15.94 1.04 7.31
C VAL A 27 -15.20 1.94 8.31
N PHE A 28 -15.88 2.92 8.88
CA PHE A 28 -15.31 3.80 9.90
C PHE A 28 -14.84 3.03 11.15
N HIS A 29 -15.63 2.06 11.59
CA HIS A 29 -15.30 1.23 12.75
C HIS A 29 -14.33 0.08 12.43
N ARG A 30 -13.79 0.03 11.22
CA ARG A 30 -12.86 -1.00 10.75
C ARG A 30 -13.43 -2.42 10.78
N GLU A 31 -14.74 -2.55 10.68
CA GLU A 31 -15.41 -3.84 10.58
C GLU A 31 -15.32 -4.42 9.17
N ALA A 32 -15.34 -3.55 8.16
CA ALA A 32 -15.35 -3.99 6.76
C ALA A 32 -14.64 -3.00 5.85
N ARG A 33 -14.12 -3.52 4.76
CA ARG A 33 -13.80 -2.80 3.53
C ARG A 33 -14.82 -3.26 2.50
N VAL A 34 -15.36 -2.35 1.73
CA VAL A 34 -16.45 -2.66 0.80
C VAL A 34 -15.96 -2.58 -0.64
N LEU A 35 -16.05 -3.70 -1.35
CA LEU A 35 -15.78 -3.76 -2.77
C LEU A 35 -17.11 -3.61 -3.51
N VAL A 36 -17.22 -2.58 -4.34
CA VAL A 36 -18.45 -2.28 -5.10
C VAL A 36 -18.33 -2.88 -6.49
N GLU A 37 -19.29 -3.70 -6.85
CA GLU A 37 -19.38 -4.32 -8.17
C GLU A 37 -20.52 -3.73 -9.00
N LYS A 38 -20.31 -3.64 -10.28
CA LYS A 38 -21.33 -3.32 -11.26
C LYS A 38 -21.30 -4.36 -12.36
N SER A 39 -22.41 -5.07 -12.55
CA SER A 39 -22.52 -6.15 -13.54
C SER A 39 -21.43 -7.22 -13.39
N GLY A 40 -21.12 -7.58 -12.13
CA GLY A 40 -20.10 -8.57 -11.82
C GLY A 40 -18.65 -8.08 -11.93
N ILE A 41 -18.44 -6.81 -12.26
CA ILE A 41 -17.10 -6.22 -12.42
C ILE A 41 -16.81 -5.30 -11.23
N PRO A 42 -15.70 -5.51 -10.50
CA PRO A 42 -15.28 -4.58 -9.45
C PRO A 42 -14.96 -3.22 -10.04
N VAL A 43 -15.64 -2.17 -9.56
CA VAL A 43 -15.46 -0.80 -10.10
C VAL A 43 -14.91 0.18 -9.07
N ALA A 44 -15.11 -0.07 -7.78
CA ALA A 44 -14.68 0.84 -6.73
C ALA A 44 -14.56 0.11 -5.40
N ALA A 45 -13.94 0.75 -4.44
CA ALA A 45 -13.89 0.27 -3.06
C ALA A 45 -14.15 1.41 -2.09
N ILE A 46 -14.79 1.09 -0.97
CA ILE A 46 -14.97 2.03 0.14
C ILE A 46 -14.07 1.57 1.27
N ILE A 47 -13.14 2.42 1.66
CA ILE A 47 -12.19 2.17 2.74
C ILE A 47 -12.23 3.32 3.75
N SER A 48 -11.73 3.10 4.95
CA SER A 48 -11.65 4.17 5.94
C SER A 48 -10.66 5.26 5.52
N ALA A 49 -10.83 6.46 6.05
CA ALA A 49 -9.89 7.56 5.83
C ALA A 49 -8.48 7.19 6.29
N ASN A 50 -8.36 6.41 7.37
CA ASN A 50 -7.07 5.91 7.84
C ASN A 50 -6.42 4.96 6.83
N ASP A 51 -7.20 4.07 6.22
CA ASP A 51 -6.70 3.16 5.19
C ASP A 51 -6.22 3.93 3.96
N LEU A 52 -6.96 4.96 3.55
CA LEU A 52 -6.56 5.81 2.44
C LEU A 52 -5.24 6.54 2.72
N GLU A 53 -5.11 7.11 3.91
CA GLU A 53 -3.87 7.77 4.33
C GLU A 53 -2.68 6.80 4.30
N TRP A 54 -2.89 5.59 4.80
CA TRP A 54 -1.87 4.55 4.78
C TRP A 54 -1.47 4.16 3.36
N LEU A 55 -2.45 4.02 2.46
CA LEU A 55 -2.21 3.71 1.06
C LEU A 55 -1.42 4.82 0.36
N GLU A 56 -1.77 6.08 0.61
CA GLU A 56 -1.04 7.22 0.06
C GLU A 56 0.42 7.25 0.51
N ARG A 57 0.67 6.97 1.79
CA ARG A 57 2.04 6.86 2.32
C ARG A 57 2.81 5.71 1.67
N PHE A 58 2.16 4.58 1.48
CA PHE A 58 2.76 3.43 0.82
C PHE A 58 3.13 3.75 -0.63
N GLU A 59 2.27 4.43 -1.36
CA GLU A 59 2.54 4.87 -2.73
C GLU A 59 3.72 5.85 -2.79
N GLN A 60 3.79 6.81 -1.88
CA GLN A 60 4.90 7.75 -1.80
C GLN A 60 6.23 7.05 -1.52
N GLN A 61 6.26 6.10 -0.60
CA GLN A 61 7.44 5.30 -0.30
C GLN A 61 7.89 4.48 -1.51
N ARG A 62 6.96 3.91 -2.22
CA ARG A 62 7.23 3.13 -3.43
C ARG A 62 7.85 4.00 -4.53
N GLU A 63 7.30 5.18 -4.77
CA GLU A 63 7.84 6.14 -5.74
C GLU A 63 9.24 6.60 -5.35
N ALA A 64 9.46 6.93 -4.09
CA ALA A 64 10.78 7.31 -3.57
C ALA A 64 11.80 6.17 -3.75
N GLY A 65 11.38 4.93 -3.50
CA GLY A 65 12.23 3.75 -3.70
C GLY A 65 12.63 3.55 -5.16
N PHE A 66 11.70 3.74 -6.08
CA PHE A 66 12.01 3.66 -7.51
C PHE A 66 12.94 4.77 -7.97
N ALA A 67 12.79 5.99 -7.48
CA ALA A 67 13.68 7.10 -7.79
C ALA A 67 15.12 6.81 -7.34
N ILE A 68 15.30 6.25 -6.15
CA ILE A 68 16.62 5.86 -5.63
C ILE A 68 17.26 4.79 -6.51
N VAL A 69 16.50 3.78 -6.94
CA VAL A 69 16.99 2.72 -7.83
C VAL A 69 17.43 3.30 -9.17
N ASP A 70 16.65 4.23 -9.74
CA ASP A 70 16.98 4.88 -11.00
C ASP A 70 18.26 5.73 -10.88
N GLU A 71 18.43 6.46 -9.79
CA GLU A 71 19.66 7.22 -9.52
C GLU A 71 20.88 6.29 -9.41
N LEU A 72 20.74 5.15 -8.75
CA LEU A 72 21.80 4.15 -8.65
C LEU A 72 22.18 3.58 -10.01
N ARG A 73 21.20 3.30 -10.87
CA ARG A 73 21.47 2.82 -12.23
C ARG A 73 22.25 3.83 -13.05
N GLU A 74 21.90 5.10 -12.97
CA GLU A 74 22.63 6.17 -13.65
C GLU A 74 24.05 6.31 -13.14
N ALA A 75 24.24 6.29 -11.82
CA ALA A 75 25.55 6.37 -11.19
C ALA A 75 26.45 5.18 -11.53
N CYS A 76 25.85 4.03 -11.83
CA CYS A 76 26.57 2.77 -12.09
C CYS A 76 26.73 2.47 -13.59
N LYS A 77 26.48 3.42 -14.49
CA LYS A 77 26.74 3.24 -15.91
C LYS A 77 28.22 2.96 -16.16
N GLY A 78 28.50 1.84 -16.83
CA GLY A 78 29.87 1.40 -17.09
C GLY A 78 30.47 0.51 -16.00
N VAL A 79 29.75 0.25 -14.94
CA VAL A 79 30.17 -0.65 -13.86
C VAL A 79 29.63 -2.06 -14.12
N SER A 80 30.35 -3.10 -13.71
CA SER A 80 29.91 -4.48 -13.91
C SER A 80 28.61 -4.78 -13.13
N SER A 81 27.81 -5.72 -13.66
CA SER A 81 26.56 -6.13 -12.99
C SER A 81 26.81 -6.68 -11.58
N GLU A 82 27.93 -7.34 -11.35
CA GLU A 82 28.29 -7.86 -10.02
C GLU A 82 28.53 -6.74 -9.01
N GLU A 83 29.19 -5.68 -9.44
CA GLU A 83 29.43 -4.50 -8.60
C GLU A 83 28.11 -3.76 -8.30
N ILE A 84 27.22 -3.64 -9.28
CA ILE A 84 25.91 -3.06 -9.11
C ILE A 84 25.09 -3.86 -8.07
N GLU A 85 25.08 -5.20 -8.18
CA GLU A 85 24.38 -6.04 -7.22
C GLU A 85 24.93 -5.87 -5.81
N ARG A 86 26.24 -5.81 -5.64
CA ARG A 86 26.85 -5.58 -4.32
C ARG A 86 26.47 -4.25 -3.72
N GLU A 87 26.44 -3.20 -4.52
CA GLU A 87 26.03 -1.87 -4.06
C GLU A 87 24.56 -1.81 -3.70
N VAL A 88 23.69 -2.44 -4.49
CA VAL A 88 22.24 -2.51 -4.19
C VAL A 88 22.02 -3.31 -2.92
N ASP A 89 22.68 -4.46 -2.75
CA ASP A 89 22.56 -5.28 -1.54
C ASP A 89 23.02 -4.53 -0.31
N ARG A 90 24.10 -3.75 -0.41
CA ARG A 90 24.59 -2.92 0.69
C ARG A 90 23.58 -1.82 1.05
N ALA A 91 23.03 -1.14 0.05
CA ALA A 91 22.04 -0.09 0.26
C ALA A 91 20.78 -0.64 0.93
N LEU A 92 20.30 -1.82 0.49
CA LEU A 92 19.15 -2.49 1.09
C LEU A 92 19.43 -2.91 2.54
N ALA A 93 20.64 -3.39 2.82
CA ALA A 93 21.02 -3.74 4.18
C ALA A 93 21.04 -2.52 5.12
N GLU A 94 21.52 -1.37 4.65
CA GLU A 94 21.49 -0.12 5.39
C GLU A 94 20.07 0.36 5.68
N ILE A 95 19.19 0.29 4.68
CA ILE A 95 17.77 0.66 4.85
C ILE A 95 17.09 -0.23 5.88
N ARG A 96 17.32 -1.55 5.83
CA ARG A 96 16.77 -2.49 6.81
C ARG A 96 17.28 -2.23 8.22
N ALA A 97 18.55 -1.88 8.34
CA ALA A 97 19.15 -1.53 9.64
C ALA A 97 18.52 -0.27 10.23
N GLU A 98 18.26 0.74 9.39
CA GLU A 98 17.57 1.98 9.80
C GLU A 98 16.12 1.71 10.21
N GLU A 99 15.40 0.91 9.45
CA GLU A 99 14.04 0.50 9.77
C GLU A 99 13.98 -0.25 11.10
N ALA A 100 14.90 -1.19 11.31
CA ALA A 100 14.98 -1.94 12.55
C ALA A 100 15.29 -1.02 13.76
N ALA A 101 16.12 0.00 13.57
CA ALA A 101 16.43 0.98 14.60
C ALA A 101 15.24 1.90 14.90
N SER A 102 14.39 2.20 13.91
CA SER A 102 13.25 3.11 14.06
C SER A 102 12.03 2.46 14.71
N VAL A 103 12.00 1.13 14.81
CA VAL A 103 10.86 0.37 15.36
C VAL A 103 10.90 0.27 16.90
N ARG A 104 11.91 0.81 17.52
CA ARG A 104 12.00 0.80 18.98
C ARG A 104 11.22 1.95 19.63
#